data_0169bdad860c683768fd53392a69d886
#
_entry.id   0169bdad860c683768fd53392a69d886
#
_cell.length_a   1.000
_cell.length_b   1.000
_cell.length_c   1.000
_cell.angle_alpha   90.00
_cell.angle_beta   90.00
_cell.angle_gamma   90.00
#
_symmetry.space_group_name_H-M   'P 1'
#
loop_
_entity.id
_entity.type
_entity.pdbx_description
1 polymer ?
#
loop_
_entity_poly.entity_id
_entity_poly.type
_entity_poly.pdbx_seq_one_letter_code
_entity_poly.pdbx_strand_id
1 'polypeptide(L)'
;NIDLTPSKVQNLSLSLDGTNNERLFGFQGSLDYSNNNLFHGGEKLMLSFKSSFEIQLLLTDAEQSDISNNLNTREIGPEFHYYLPKYFLINNLGFLRNHINPLTEFTGAFNVQERPDFSRLNQELSFGWVFHEKKNTTWHINPLLLSIVDVAINSSFQEQINSLNDQFILASFQDHVVAGVVYSFEYNDQNINLNTNSFYAKITL
;
A
#
# COMPACT_ATOMS: atom_id res chain seq x y z
N ASN A 1 -0.64 36.86 -20.60
CA ASN A 1 -1.83 36.03 -20.31
C ASN A 1 -1.36 34.70 -19.75
N ILE A 2 -1.90 34.36 -18.61
CA ILE A 2 -1.71 33.04 -18.03
C ILE A 2 -3.02 32.27 -18.28
N ASP A 3 -2.98 31.29 -19.18
CA ASP A 3 -4.12 30.44 -19.45
C ASP A 3 -4.10 29.28 -18.45
N LEU A 4 -5.06 29.26 -17.54
CA LEU A 4 -5.25 28.19 -16.56
C LEU A 4 -6.31 27.23 -17.08
N THR A 5 -5.89 26.01 -17.37
CA THR A 5 -6.84 24.93 -17.68
C THR A 5 -7.20 24.22 -16.38
N PRO A 6 -8.49 24.20 -15.98
CA PRO A 6 -8.89 23.51 -14.77
C PRO A 6 -8.64 22.01 -14.90
N SER A 7 -7.96 21.41 -13.90
CA SER A 7 -7.80 19.96 -13.82
C SER A 7 -9.11 19.30 -13.38
N LYS A 8 -9.32 18.05 -13.76
CA LYS A 8 -10.47 17.26 -13.28
C LYS A 8 -10.40 17.11 -11.77
N VAL A 9 -11.48 17.47 -11.08
CA VAL A 9 -11.58 17.34 -9.63
C VAL A 9 -11.70 15.88 -9.24
N GLN A 10 -12.42 15.09 -10.02
CA GLN A 10 -12.67 13.67 -9.76
C GLN A 10 -12.15 12.80 -10.90
N ASN A 11 -11.64 11.63 -10.56
CA ASN A 11 -11.25 10.62 -11.52
C ASN A 11 -11.67 9.25 -11.01
N LEU A 12 -12.16 8.43 -11.92
CA LEU A 12 -12.46 7.01 -11.69
C LEU A 12 -11.70 6.21 -12.73
N SER A 13 -10.94 5.23 -12.30
CA SER A 13 -10.19 4.32 -13.18
C SER A 13 -10.44 2.87 -12.80
N LEU A 14 -10.49 2.02 -13.83
CA LEU A 14 -10.54 0.57 -13.70
C LEU A 14 -9.31 0.01 -14.39
N SER A 15 -8.56 -0.85 -13.72
CA SER A 15 -7.46 -1.60 -14.31
C SER A 15 -7.69 -3.10 -14.19
N LEU A 16 -7.16 -3.83 -15.17
CA LEU A 16 -7.13 -5.28 -15.20
C LEU A 16 -5.74 -5.70 -15.62
N ASP A 17 -5.07 -6.47 -14.78
CA ASP A 17 -3.71 -6.94 -14.98
C ASP A 17 -3.67 -8.47 -14.93
N GLY A 18 -2.86 -9.07 -15.79
CA GLY A 18 -2.56 -10.49 -15.78
C GLY A 18 -1.13 -10.72 -15.33
N THR A 19 -0.91 -11.67 -14.45
CA THR A 19 0.41 -12.11 -14.01
C THR A 19 0.64 -13.57 -14.36
N ASN A 20 1.87 -13.89 -14.72
CA ASN A 20 2.29 -15.26 -14.96
C ASN A 20 3.62 -15.47 -14.25
N ASN A 21 3.63 -16.31 -13.24
CA ASN A 21 4.81 -16.66 -12.47
C ASN A 21 4.96 -18.17 -12.43
N GLU A 22 5.91 -18.70 -13.17
CA GLU A 22 6.25 -20.12 -13.28
C GLU A 22 5.05 -21.01 -13.67
N ARG A 23 4.20 -21.40 -12.71
CA ARG A 23 3.02 -22.26 -12.89
C ARG A 23 1.72 -21.65 -12.36
N LEU A 24 1.82 -20.39 -11.91
CA LEU A 24 0.69 -19.64 -11.38
C LEU A 24 0.26 -18.59 -12.38
N PHE A 25 -1.00 -18.63 -12.78
CA PHE A 25 -1.64 -17.56 -13.54
C PHE A 25 -2.49 -16.72 -12.60
N GLY A 26 -2.19 -15.44 -12.56
CA GLY A 26 -2.93 -14.48 -11.74
C GLY A 26 -3.67 -13.47 -12.59
N PHE A 27 -4.80 -13.02 -12.06
CA PHE A 27 -5.53 -11.87 -12.56
C PHE A 27 -5.79 -10.92 -11.40
N GLN A 28 -5.58 -9.65 -11.65
CA GLN A 28 -5.86 -8.59 -10.68
C GLN A 28 -6.74 -7.54 -11.31
N GLY A 29 -7.78 -7.13 -10.60
CA GLY A 29 -8.59 -5.97 -10.93
C GLY A 29 -8.44 -4.90 -9.87
N SER A 30 -8.41 -3.63 -10.26
CA SER A 30 -8.54 -2.51 -9.34
C SER A 30 -9.56 -1.49 -9.83
N LEU A 31 -10.28 -0.93 -8.87
CA LEU A 31 -11.17 0.21 -9.05
C LEU A 31 -10.65 1.35 -8.17
N ASP A 32 -10.20 2.43 -8.83
CA ASP A 32 -9.58 3.55 -8.16
C ASP A 32 -10.41 4.81 -8.36
N TYR A 33 -10.81 5.43 -7.26
CA TYR A 33 -11.47 6.73 -7.24
C TYR A 33 -10.56 7.77 -6.60
N SER A 34 -10.45 8.93 -7.20
CA SER A 34 -9.76 10.07 -6.59
C SER A 34 -10.58 11.34 -6.68
N ASN A 35 -10.52 12.15 -5.61
CA ASN A 35 -11.08 13.49 -5.55
C ASN A 35 -9.99 14.45 -5.05
N ASN A 36 -9.64 15.45 -5.84
CA ASN A 36 -8.54 16.38 -5.56
C ASN A 36 -8.98 17.66 -4.83
N ASN A 37 -10.24 17.77 -4.44
CA ASN A 37 -10.79 18.94 -3.75
C ASN A 37 -12.05 18.56 -2.96
N LEU A 38 -11.93 17.61 -2.05
CA LEU A 38 -13.06 16.94 -1.38
C LEU A 38 -13.95 17.93 -0.62
N PHE A 39 -13.37 18.81 0.19
CA PHE A 39 -14.07 19.81 1.01
C PHE A 39 -13.79 21.25 0.55
N HIS A 40 -13.35 21.46 -0.67
CA HIS A 40 -13.02 22.75 -1.28
C HIS A 40 -11.80 23.47 -0.69
N GLY A 41 -10.98 22.77 0.07
CA GLY A 41 -9.71 23.26 0.64
C GLY A 41 -8.45 22.67 0.00
N GLY A 42 -8.61 21.94 -1.13
CA GLY A 42 -7.50 21.26 -1.81
C GLY A 42 -7.14 19.90 -1.20
N GLU A 43 -8.00 19.36 -0.35
CA GLU A 43 -7.83 18.02 0.19
C GLU A 43 -7.98 16.97 -0.91
N LYS A 44 -7.11 15.97 -0.90
CA LYS A 44 -7.16 14.88 -1.84
C LYS A 44 -7.56 13.58 -1.13
N LEU A 45 -8.59 12.94 -1.65
CA LEU A 45 -8.99 11.59 -1.26
C LEU A 45 -8.71 10.62 -2.40
N MET A 46 -8.07 9.50 -2.10
CA MET A 46 -7.94 8.36 -3.01
C MET A 46 -8.51 7.13 -2.32
N LEU A 47 -9.38 6.42 -3.02
CA LEU A 47 -9.95 5.15 -2.61
C LEU A 47 -9.60 4.13 -3.67
N SER A 48 -9.01 3.02 -3.28
CA SER A 48 -8.71 1.90 -4.15
C SER A 48 -9.40 0.65 -3.62
N PHE A 49 -9.99 -0.11 -4.52
CA PHE A 49 -10.49 -1.44 -4.23
C PHE A 49 -9.78 -2.42 -5.15
N LYS A 50 -9.02 -3.33 -4.57
CA LYS A 50 -8.21 -4.32 -5.31
C LYS A 50 -8.76 -5.71 -5.06
N SER A 51 -8.79 -6.53 -6.10
CA SER A 51 -9.11 -7.95 -5.99
C SER A 51 -8.21 -8.73 -6.94
N SER A 52 -7.60 -9.79 -6.44
CA SER A 52 -6.75 -10.67 -7.22
C SER A 52 -7.08 -12.14 -6.94
N PHE A 53 -6.79 -12.98 -7.91
CA PHE A 53 -6.83 -14.42 -7.75
C PHE A 53 -5.72 -15.08 -8.56
N GLU A 54 -5.18 -16.17 -8.04
CA GLU A 54 -4.15 -16.98 -8.67
C GLU A 54 -4.65 -18.42 -8.82
N ILE A 55 -4.43 -18.99 -9.99
CA ILE A 55 -4.78 -20.36 -10.33
C ILE A 55 -3.50 -21.13 -10.62
N GLN A 56 -3.36 -22.29 -10.03
CA GLN A 56 -2.27 -23.21 -10.35
C GLN A 56 -2.68 -24.10 -11.52
N LEU A 57 -1.96 -24.00 -12.64
CA LEU A 57 -2.13 -24.91 -13.75
C LEU A 57 -1.35 -26.20 -13.48
N LEU A 58 -2.07 -27.24 -13.10
CA LEU A 58 -1.52 -28.59 -13.08
C LEU A 58 -1.54 -29.14 -14.51
N LEU A 59 -0.38 -29.24 -15.14
CA LEU A 59 -0.21 -29.92 -16.42
C LEU A 59 -0.17 -31.42 -16.19
N THR A 60 -1.27 -32.01 -15.71
CA THR A 60 -1.43 -33.47 -15.61
C THR A 60 -2.59 -33.90 -16.46
N ASP A 61 -2.33 -34.90 -17.33
CA ASP A 61 -3.27 -35.52 -18.29
C ASP A 61 -4.42 -36.32 -17.65
N ALA A 62 -4.74 -36.09 -16.39
CA ALA A 62 -5.76 -36.86 -15.65
C ALA A 62 -6.92 -35.96 -15.24
N GLU A 63 -8.03 -36.19 -15.98
CA GLU A 63 -9.43 -36.01 -15.60
C GLU A 63 -9.81 -34.78 -14.78
N GLN A 64 -10.55 -33.85 -15.46
CA GLN A 64 -11.53 -32.91 -14.90
C GLN A 64 -11.21 -32.40 -13.47
N SER A 65 -10.16 -31.60 -13.30
CA SER A 65 -10.02 -30.83 -12.09
C SER A 65 -10.94 -29.59 -12.19
N ASP A 66 -11.95 -29.54 -11.34
CA ASP A 66 -12.75 -28.34 -11.14
C ASP A 66 -11.84 -27.13 -10.92
N ILE A 67 -12.11 -26.03 -11.62
CA ILE A 67 -11.32 -24.78 -11.50
C ILE A 67 -11.25 -24.34 -10.03
N SER A 68 -12.28 -24.64 -9.24
CA SER A 68 -12.32 -24.36 -7.79
C SER A 68 -11.21 -25.04 -6.99
N ASN A 69 -10.74 -26.22 -7.41
CA ASN A 69 -9.68 -26.95 -6.73
C ASN A 69 -8.28 -26.47 -7.10
N ASN A 70 -8.16 -25.65 -8.15
CA ASN A 70 -6.89 -25.07 -8.62
C ASN A 70 -6.69 -23.61 -8.18
N LEU A 71 -7.68 -23.04 -7.49
CA LEU A 71 -7.56 -21.68 -6.94
C LEU A 71 -6.54 -21.69 -5.79
N ASN A 72 -5.39 -21.08 -6.02
CA ASN A 72 -4.29 -21.09 -5.06
C ASN A 72 -4.35 -19.89 -4.10
N THR A 73 -4.70 -18.72 -4.60
CA THR A 73 -4.77 -17.51 -3.79
C THR A 73 -5.93 -16.64 -4.25
N ARG A 74 -6.65 -16.11 -3.29
CA ARG A 74 -7.63 -15.05 -3.49
C ARG A 74 -7.31 -13.91 -2.54
N GLU A 75 -7.30 -12.71 -3.06
CA GLU A 75 -7.00 -11.52 -2.29
C GLU A 75 -7.99 -10.41 -2.63
N ILE A 76 -8.47 -9.71 -1.59
CA ILE A 76 -9.41 -8.62 -1.74
C ILE A 76 -9.15 -7.58 -0.65
N GLY A 77 -9.16 -6.30 -1.03
CA GLY A 77 -8.99 -5.25 -0.05
C GLY A 77 -9.25 -3.84 -0.53
N PRO A 78 -9.96 -3.05 0.27
CA PRO A 78 -10.00 -1.61 0.13
C PRO A 78 -8.76 -0.95 0.75
N GLU A 79 -8.38 0.18 0.14
CA GLU A 79 -7.30 1.05 0.59
C GLU A 79 -7.77 2.50 0.47
N PHE A 80 -7.43 3.35 1.41
CA PHE A 80 -7.69 4.78 1.32
C PHE A 80 -6.44 5.59 1.65
N HIS A 81 -6.29 6.73 0.95
CA HIS A 81 -5.31 7.77 1.26
C HIS A 81 -6.04 9.10 1.31
N TYR A 82 -5.82 9.83 2.38
CA TYR A 82 -6.34 11.17 2.55
C TYR A 82 -5.23 12.16 2.82
N TYR A 83 -5.12 13.16 1.95
CA TYR A 83 -4.09 14.18 1.99
C TYR A 83 -4.68 15.53 2.34
N LEU A 84 -4.19 16.13 3.41
CA LEU A 84 -4.54 17.47 3.84
C LEU A 84 -3.41 18.45 3.49
N PRO A 85 -3.66 19.53 2.73
CA PRO A 85 -2.63 20.54 2.39
C PRO A 85 -2.37 21.50 3.56
N LYS A 86 -2.22 20.97 4.76
CA LYS A 86 -1.89 21.68 5.99
C LYS A 86 -1.30 20.72 7.03
N TYR A 87 -0.60 21.24 8.02
CA TYR A 87 -0.16 20.45 9.17
C TYR A 87 -1.33 20.26 10.15
N PHE A 88 -1.79 19.05 10.29
CA PHE A 88 -2.77 18.67 11.30
C PHE A 88 -2.04 18.36 12.62
N LEU A 89 -2.57 18.81 13.75
CA LEU A 89 -2.05 18.66 15.13
C LEU A 89 -0.79 19.47 15.48
N ILE A 90 -0.02 20.02 14.52
CA ILE A 90 1.26 20.68 14.81
C ILE A 90 1.31 22.15 14.36
N ASN A 91 0.18 22.82 14.35
CA ASN A 91 0.04 24.21 13.85
C ASN A 91 0.91 25.26 14.57
N ASN A 92 1.39 24.97 15.79
CA ASN A 92 2.09 25.95 16.65
C ASN A 92 3.61 25.82 16.64
N LEU A 93 4.20 24.91 15.87
CA LEU A 93 5.65 24.76 15.80
C LEU A 93 6.22 25.79 14.81
N GLY A 94 6.75 26.90 15.36
CA GLY A 94 7.23 28.06 14.59
C GLY A 94 8.25 27.75 13.49
N PHE A 95 9.05 26.67 13.65
CA PHE A 95 10.03 26.25 12.65
C PHE A 95 9.38 25.65 11.39
N LEU A 96 8.13 25.15 11.48
CA LEU A 96 7.38 24.57 10.36
C LEU A 96 6.74 25.64 9.46
N ARG A 97 6.63 26.88 9.93
CA ARG A 97 5.93 27.96 9.22
C ARG A 97 6.58 28.38 7.89
N ASN A 98 7.84 28.06 7.69
CA ASN A 98 8.61 28.40 6.50
C ASN A 98 8.71 27.25 5.47
N HIS A 99 8.05 26.14 5.71
CA HIS A 99 8.10 25.01 4.79
C HIS A 99 7.10 25.17 3.64
N ILE A 100 7.55 24.81 2.45
CA ILE A 100 6.75 24.88 1.23
C ILE A 100 5.82 23.66 1.18
N ASN A 101 4.54 23.86 0.83
CA ASN A 101 3.56 22.81 0.65
C ASN A 101 3.42 21.83 1.84
N PRO A 102 2.88 22.29 2.98
CA PRO A 102 2.61 21.41 4.10
C PRO A 102 1.61 20.33 3.70
N LEU A 103 1.88 19.08 4.06
CA LEU A 103 1.01 17.96 3.77
C LEU A 103 0.88 17.07 5.00
N THR A 104 -0.35 16.73 5.35
CA THR A 104 -0.65 15.66 6.30
C THR A 104 -1.28 14.50 5.54
N GLU A 105 -0.82 13.29 5.81
CA GLU A 105 -1.27 12.06 5.17
C GLU A 105 -1.90 11.12 6.20
N PHE A 106 -3.07 10.59 5.86
CA PHE A 106 -3.73 9.48 6.54
C PHE A 106 -3.89 8.35 5.54
N THR A 107 -3.45 7.17 5.90
CA THR A 107 -3.63 5.99 5.06
C THR A 107 -4.27 4.87 5.86
N GLY A 108 -5.05 4.06 5.19
CA GLY A 108 -5.58 2.84 5.77
C GLY A 108 -5.79 1.80 4.68
N ALA A 109 -5.48 0.56 5.00
CA ALA A 109 -5.66 -0.59 4.13
C ALA A 109 -6.27 -1.75 4.93
N PHE A 110 -7.10 -2.49 4.26
CA PHE A 110 -7.69 -3.71 4.75
C PHE A 110 -7.57 -4.75 3.66
N ASN A 111 -6.92 -5.86 3.94
CA ASN A 111 -6.65 -6.90 2.96
C ASN A 111 -6.96 -8.27 3.53
N VAL A 112 -7.81 -9.01 2.84
CA VAL A 112 -8.11 -10.41 3.12
C VAL A 112 -7.46 -11.26 2.06
N GLN A 113 -6.57 -12.15 2.47
CA GLN A 113 -5.92 -13.14 1.64
C GLN A 113 -6.41 -14.54 2.05
N GLU A 114 -6.93 -15.29 1.10
CA GLU A 114 -7.37 -16.67 1.27
C GLU A 114 -6.50 -17.60 0.45
N ARG A 115 -5.95 -18.60 1.09
CA ARG A 115 -5.20 -19.73 0.49
C ARG A 115 -5.76 -21.05 0.98
N PRO A 116 -5.49 -22.17 0.29
CA PRO A 116 -5.94 -23.50 0.74
C PRO A 116 -5.52 -23.84 2.16
N ASP A 117 -4.34 -23.37 2.58
CA ASP A 117 -3.72 -23.74 3.84
C ASP A 117 -4.03 -22.76 4.98
N PHE A 118 -4.25 -21.48 4.66
CA PHE A 118 -4.52 -20.44 5.65
C PHE A 118 -5.30 -19.26 5.05
N SER A 119 -5.94 -18.49 5.91
CA SER A 119 -6.41 -17.16 5.59
C SER A 119 -5.69 -16.12 6.45
N ARG A 120 -5.45 -14.94 5.88
CA ARG A 120 -4.79 -13.82 6.55
C ARG A 120 -5.60 -12.56 6.34
N LEU A 121 -5.83 -11.86 7.45
CA LEU A 121 -6.40 -10.53 7.47
C LEU A 121 -5.32 -9.53 7.87
N ASN A 122 -5.00 -8.61 6.97
CA ASN A 122 -4.06 -7.52 7.24
C ASN A 122 -4.84 -6.22 7.33
N GLN A 123 -4.61 -5.48 8.41
CA GLN A 123 -5.21 -4.17 8.65
C GLN A 123 -4.06 -3.18 8.90
N GLU A 124 -4.01 -2.12 8.13
CA GLU A 124 -2.97 -1.10 8.28
C GLU A 124 -3.59 0.27 8.45
N LEU A 125 -3.03 1.05 9.36
CA LEU A 125 -3.36 2.45 9.57
C LEU A 125 -2.08 3.24 9.74
N SER A 126 -1.92 4.33 9.01
CA SER A 126 -0.83 5.25 9.25
C SER A 126 -1.27 6.71 9.20
N PHE A 127 -0.50 7.52 9.91
CA PHE A 127 -0.65 8.96 9.96
C PHE A 127 0.73 9.61 9.92
N GLY A 128 0.87 10.66 9.12
CA GLY A 128 2.16 11.33 9.02
C GLY A 128 2.10 12.72 8.42
N TRP A 129 3.27 13.36 8.40
CA TRP A 129 3.48 14.66 7.79
C TRP A 129 4.58 14.59 6.76
N VAL A 130 4.40 15.34 5.67
CA VAL A 130 5.41 15.54 4.64
C VAL A 130 5.85 17.00 4.67
N PHE A 131 7.16 17.20 4.81
CA PHE A 131 7.79 18.50 4.88
C PHE A 131 8.69 18.70 3.67
N HIS A 132 8.43 19.73 2.90
CA HIS A 132 9.32 20.15 1.81
C HIS A 132 10.17 21.33 2.32
N GLU A 133 11.39 21.05 2.77
CA GLU A 133 12.31 22.09 3.27
C GLU A 133 12.80 22.98 2.13
N LYS A 134 13.16 22.36 1.02
CA LYS A 134 13.61 22.98 -0.23
C LYS A 134 12.97 22.24 -1.41
N LYS A 135 13.17 22.78 -2.60
CA LYS A 135 12.68 22.14 -3.84
C LYS A 135 13.12 20.67 -4.00
N ASN A 136 14.31 20.34 -3.47
CA ASN A 136 14.96 19.04 -3.67
C ASN A 136 14.99 18.19 -2.38
N THR A 137 14.43 18.67 -1.26
CA THR A 137 14.54 18.01 0.04
C THR A 137 13.16 17.77 0.62
N THR A 138 12.84 16.51 0.88
CA THR A 138 11.57 16.08 1.45
C THR A 138 11.81 15.23 2.69
N TRP A 139 11.05 15.51 3.74
CA TRP A 139 11.02 14.75 4.96
C TRP A 139 9.63 14.11 5.12
N HIS A 140 9.59 12.82 5.44
CA HIS A 140 8.38 12.12 5.83
C HIS A 140 8.52 11.70 7.28
N ILE A 141 7.56 12.06 8.11
CA ILE A 141 7.52 11.71 9.52
C ILE A 141 6.17 11.08 9.79
N ASN A 142 6.15 9.78 10.01
CA ASN A 142 4.95 9.02 10.35
C ASN A 142 5.04 8.58 11.82
N PRO A 143 4.50 9.37 12.75
CA PRO A 143 4.54 9.05 14.18
C PRO A 143 3.62 7.90 14.57
N LEU A 144 2.74 7.49 13.67
CA LEU A 144 1.83 6.36 13.87
C LEU A 144 1.84 5.48 12.62
N LEU A 145 2.34 4.30 12.78
CA LEU A 145 2.13 3.16 11.89
C LEU A 145 1.60 2.02 12.75
N LEU A 146 0.44 1.49 12.40
CA LEU A 146 -0.18 0.34 13.06
C LEU A 146 -0.51 -0.70 11.99
N SER A 147 -0.01 -1.91 12.18
CA SER A 147 -0.35 -3.06 11.36
C SER A 147 -0.82 -4.20 12.25
N ILE A 148 -2.01 -4.71 11.98
CA ILE A 148 -2.63 -5.82 12.69
C ILE A 148 -2.78 -6.95 11.69
N VAL A 149 -2.27 -8.11 12.04
CA VAL A 149 -2.32 -9.32 11.21
C VAL A 149 -2.98 -10.43 12.01
N ASP A 150 -4.11 -10.90 11.51
CA ASP A 150 -4.82 -12.06 12.03
C ASP A 150 -4.66 -13.22 11.04
N VAL A 151 -4.32 -14.40 11.52
CA VAL A 151 -4.04 -15.58 10.69
C VAL A 151 -4.88 -16.76 11.17
N ALA A 152 -5.69 -17.32 10.29
CA ALA A 152 -6.41 -18.56 10.54
C ALA A 152 -5.82 -19.68 9.69
N ILE A 153 -5.35 -20.75 10.32
CA ILE A 153 -4.67 -21.89 9.71
C ILE A 153 -5.59 -23.11 9.73
N ASN A 154 -5.62 -23.90 8.67
CA ASN A 154 -6.34 -25.16 8.71
C ASN A 154 -5.57 -26.22 9.52
N SER A 155 -6.27 -27.23 10.05
CA SER A 155 -5.68 -28.23 10.95
C SER A 155 -4.57 -29.07 10.30
N SER A 156 -4.70 -29.42 9.04
CA SER A 156 -3.71 -30.23 8.32
C SER A 156 -2.40 -29.46 8.10
N PHE A 157 -2.49 -28.19 7.78
CA PHE A 157 -1.33 -27.32 7.61
C PHE A 157 -0.67 -26.99 8.96
N GLN A 158 -1.45 -26.85 10.03
CA GLN A 158 -0.94 -26.68 11.39
C GLN A 158 -0.08 -27.87 11.83
N GLU A 159 -0.50 -29.10 11.53
CA GLU A 159 0.27 -30.31 11.81
C GLU A 159 1.60 -30.32 11.03
N GLN A 160 1.56 -29.94 9.75
CA GLN A 160 2.76 -29.85 8.92
C GLN A 160 3.75 -28.83 9.48
N ILE A 161 3.31 -27.61 9.82
CA ILE A 161 4.17 -26.58 10.41
C ILE A 161 4.78 -27.05 11.72
N ASN A 162 3.98 -27.68 12.58
CA ASN A 162 4.45 -28.20 13.86
C ASN A 162 5.52 -29.30 13.69
N SER A 163 5.41 -30.12 12.63
CA SER A 163 6.37 -31.17 12.32
C SER A 163 7.74 -30.64 11.89
N LEU A 164 7.79 -29.43 11.30
CA LEU A 164 9.04 -28.79 10.88
C LEU A 164 9.88 -28.32 12.07
N ASN A 165 9.27 -28.13 13.25
CA ASN A 165 9.90 -27.66 14.48
C ASN A 165 10.76 -26.39 14.29
N ASP A 166 10.34 -25.52 13.35
CA ASP A 166 11.01 -24.25 13.05
C ASP A 166 10.20 -23.09 13.65
N GLN A 167 10.81 -22.42 14.64
CA GLN A 167 10.17 -21.33 15.38
C GLN A 167 9.90 -20.10 14.50
N PHE A 168 10.70 -19.84 13.46
CA PHE A 168 10.49 -18.71 12.56
C PHE A 168 9.26 -18.95 11.67
N ILE A 169 9.09 -20.17 11.19
CA ILE A 169 7.90 -20.55 10.42
C ILE A 169 6.67 -20.45 11.31
N LEU A 170 6.71 -21.02 12.53
CA LEU A 170 5.60 -20.94 13.48
C LEU A 170 5.20 -19.48 13.78
N ALA A 171 6.19 -18.61 14.02
CA ALA A 171 5.94 -17.20 14.32
C ALA A 171 5.33 -16.43 13.13
N SER A 172 5.65 -16.81 11.88
CA SER A 172 5.11 -16.14 10.67
C SER A 172 3.63 -16.41 10.41
N PHE A 173 3.07 -17.42 11.07
CA PHE A 173 1.64 -17.78 11.01
C PHE A 173 0.88 -17.48 12.30
N GLN A 174 1.40 -16.62 13.15
CA GLN A 174 0.71 -16.16 14.36
C GLN A 174 0.12 -14.77 14.15
N ASP A 175 -0.94 -14.51 14.88
CA ASP A 175 -1.50 -13.16 15.00
C ASP A 175 -0.45 -12.24 15.61
N HIS A 176 -0.28 -11.07 15.04
CA HIS A 176 0.65 -10.10 15.58
C HIS A 176 0.20 -8.67 15.30
N VAL A 177 0.68 -7.77 16.14
CA VAL A 177 0.47 -6.34 16.01
C VAL A 177 1.83 -5.67 15.95
N VAL A 178 2.04 -4.87 14.91
CA VAL A 178 3.22 -4.03 14.77
C VAL A 178 2.80 -2.57 14.90
N ALA A 179 3.40 -1.88 15.84
CA ALA A 179 3.26 -0.44 15.98
C ALA A 179 4.63 0.22 15.87
N GLY A 180 4.73 1.30 15.13
CA GLY A 180 6.01 1.92 14.88
C GLY A 180 5.92 3.39 14.51
N VAL A 181 7.09 3.99 14.41
CA VAL A 181 7.33 5.32 13.87
C VAL A 181 8.24 5.16 12.66
N VAL A 182 7.89 5.81 11.56
CA VAL A 182 8.72 5.82 10.36
C VAL A 182 9.20 7.23 10.10
N TYR A 183 10.49 7.34 9.86
CA TYR A 183 11.13 8.60 9.50
C TYR A 183 11.91 8.40 8.22
N SER A 184 11.68 9.26 7.22
CA SER A 184 12.37 9.18 5.94
C SER A 184 12.82 10.56 5.49
N PHE A 185 14.06 10.60 5.02
CA PHE A 185 14.67 11.76 4.39
C PHE A 185 14.92 11.44 2.91
N GLU A 186 14.51 12.34 2.03
CA GLU A 186 14.72 12.22 0.60
C GLU A 186 15.34 13.50 0.04
N TYR A 187 16.46 13.34 -0.66
CA TYR A 187 17.08 14.39 -1.47
C TYR A 187 17.03 13.98 -2.92
N ASN A 188 16.45 14.83 -3.77
CA ASN A 188 16.29 14.56 -5.20
C ASN A 188 16.52 15.85 -6.01
N ASP A 189 17.62 15.94 -6.73
CA ASP A 189 17.91 17.04 -7.64
C ASP A 189 17.79 16.66 -9.13
N GLN A 190 17.20 15.51 -9.41
CA GLN A 190 16.98 15.04 -10.77
C GLN A 190 16.05 15.99 -11.52
N ASN A 191 16.53 16.49 -12.65
CA ASN A 191 15.74 17.29 -13.56
C ASN A 191 15.73 16.63 -14.95
N ILE A 192 14.60 16.05 -15.31
CA ILE A 192 14.41 15.31 -16.57
C ILE A 192 14.69 16.18 -17.81
N ASN A 193 14.55 17.51 -17.68
CA ASN A 193 14.74 18.44 -18.79
C ASN A 193 16.18 18.93 -18.96
N LEU A 194 17.09 18.56 -18.06
CA LEU A 194 18.48 18.99 -18.10
C LEU A 194 19.39 17.76 -18.18
N ASN A 195 20.29 17.76 -19.18
CA ASN A 195 21.33 16.73 -19.29
C ASN A 195 22.52 17.10 -18.38
N THR A 196 22.28 17.14 -17.07
CA THR A 196 23.27 17.44 -16.04
C THR A 196 23.40 16.26 -15.08
N ASN A 197 24.55 16.16 -14.41
CA ASN A 197 24.71 15.20 -13.34
C ASN A 197 23.66 15.47 -12.24
N SER A 198 22.92 14.44 -11.85
CA SER A 198 21.89 14.52 -10.81
C SER A 198 22.19 13.53 -9.70
N PHE A 199 21.78 13.86 -8.50
CA PHE A 199 21.96 13.03 -7.31
C PHE A 199 20.60 12.73 -6.65
N TYR A 200 20.44 11.47 -6.27
CA TYR A 200 19.29 11.01 -5.48
C TYR A 200 19.76 10.23 -4.26
N ALA A 201 19.22 10.55 -3.10
CA ALA A 201 19.45 9.81 -1.87
C ALA A 201 18.15 9.71 -1.06
N LYS A 202 17.86 8.52 -0.55
CA LYS A 202 16.76 8.28 0.37
C LYS A 202 17.23 7.43 1.55
N ILE A 203 16.94 7.87 2.76
CA ILE A 203 17.22 7.16 4.00
C ILE A 203 15.88 6.98 4.72
N THR A 204 15.59 5.75 5.15
CA THR A 204 14.40 5.42 5.93
C THR A 204 14.82 4.67 7.18
N LEU A 205 14.26 5.06 8.32
CA LEU A 205 14.50 4.50 9.66
C LEU A 205 13.18 4.06 10.26
#